data_a4a7a8a11725bb829e51ea809fe4f5c8
#
_entry.id   a4a7a8a11725bb829e51ea809fe4f5c8
#
_cell.length_a   1.000
_cell.length_b   1.000
_cell.length_c   1.000
_cell.angle_alpha   90.00
_cell.angle_beta   90.00
_cell.angle_gamma   90.00
#
_symmetry.space_group_name_H-M   'P 1'
#
loop_
_entity.id
_entity.type
_entity.pdbx_description
1 polymer ?
#
loop_
_entity_poly.entity_id
_entity_poly.type
_entity_poly.pdbx_seq_one_letter_code
_entity_poly.pdbx_strand_id
1 'polypeptide(L)'
;TYLGRSPKYSTAGEGFDLSSLELPGVQEELLKEIKKTGKPMIVVLIAGKPLAMPWVKENADAVLVQWYAGEQQGCTLADILLGKVNPSGKLNVSFPRSTGNTPCFYNHFVTDREESFDQPGTPEEPKGHYIFDKPEPLWNFGHGKSYTTFDYVDCALSDTLLVASDTLKVSVTIKNTGRRDGKEVVQLYVRDKVSTVATPIQQLKAFQKVLIKPGESQCVELSLPIAELALYNAKMEEVVEPGDFEIQIGAASDDIRFKKTITIN
;
A
#
# COMPACT_ATOMS: atom_id res chain seq x y z
N THR A 1 7.88 -11.85 -16.93
CA THR A 1 7.95 -10.75 -17.92
C THR A 1 9.35 -10.68 -18.52
N TYR A 2 9.46 -10.55 -19.83
CA TYR A 2 10.72 -10.50 -20.55
C TYR A 2 11.18 -9.06 -20.72
N LEU A 3 12.44 -8.77 -20.37
CA LEU A 3 13.09 -7.46 -20.47
C LEU A 3 13.85 -7.23 -21.80
N GLY A 4 13.55 -7.99 -22.85
CA GLY A 4 14.23 -7.82 -24.13
C GLY A 4 13.82 -6.53 -24.85
N ARG A 5 14.73 -6.01 -25.68
CA ARG A 5 14.46 -4.86 -26.58
C ARG A 5 13.44 -5.16 -27.70
N SER A 6 12.87 -6.34 -27.74
CA SER A 6 11.89 -6.70 -28.76
C SER A 6 10.50 -6.24 -28.35
N PRO A 7 9.85 -5.33 -29.09
CA PRO A 7 8.48 -4.90 -28.81
C PRO A 7 7.48 -6.05 -28.72
N LYS A 8 7.79 -7.17 -29.37
CA LYS A 8 6.94 -8.37 -29.37
C LYS A 8 6.85 -9.08 -28.01
N TYR A 9 7.88 -8.93 -27.15
CA TYR A 9 7.99 -9.68 -25.89
C TYR A 9 8.22 -8.79 -24.67
N SER A 10 8.40 -7.49 -24.86
CA SER A 10 8.62 -6.55 -23.77
C SER A 10 7.28 -6.07 -23.20
N THR A 11 7.20 -5.92 -21.88
CA THR A 11 6.02 -5.41 -21.17
C THR A 11 6.18 -3.95 -20.74
N ALA A 12 7.38 -3.39 -20.86
CA ALA A 12 7.67 -1.99 -20.62
C ALA A 12 9.04 -1.65 -21.24
N GLY A 13 9.17 -0.45 -21.78
CA GLY A 13 10.43 0.04 -22.34
C GLY A 13 10.28 1.46 -22.85
N GLU A 14 11.42 2.11 -23.11
CA GLU A 14 11.41 3.44 -23.70
C GLU A 14 10.79 3.39 -25.11
N GLY A 15 9.76 4.22 -25.29
CA GLY A 15 9.06 4.34 -26.57
C GLY A 15 7.98 3.27 -26.82
N PHE A 16 7.77 2.31 -25.90
CA PHE A 16 6.69 1.35 -26.01
C PHE A 16 6.24 0.85 -24.63
N ASP A 17 4.94 0.70 -24.48
CA ASP A 17 4.30 0.20 -23.25
C ASP A 17 3.03 -0.58 -23.61
N LEU A 18 2.47 -1.29 -22.62
CA LEU A 18 1.22 -2.01 -22.77
C LEU A 18 0.03 -1.04 -22.60
N SER A 19 -0.97 -1.20 -23.43
CA SER A 19 -2.26 -0.52 -23.31
C SER A 19 -3.20 -1.21 -22.30
N SER A 20 -2.90 -2.45 -21.89
CA SER A 20 -3.59 -3.20 -20.85
C SER A 20 -2.62 -3.50 -19.71
N LEU A 21 -3.16 -3.55 -18.48
CA LEU A 21 -2.42 -3.96 -17.28
C LEU A 21 -2.62 -5.44 -16.93
N GLU A 22 -3.31 -6.18 -17.75
CA GLU A 22 -3.47 -7.64 -17.58
C GLU A 22 -2.15 -8.38 -17.82
N LEU A 23 -2.07 -9.63 -17.36
CA LEU A 23 -0.94 -10.50 -17.66
C LEU A 23 -0.84 -10.73 -19.18
N PRO A 24 0.29 -10.41 -19.82
CA PRO A 24 0.37 -10.46 -21.28
C PRO A 24 0.42 -11.91 -21.80
N GLY A 25 -0.14 -12.09 -22.99
CA GLY A 25 -0.15 -13.38 -23.71
C GLY A 25 -0.95 -14.45 -22.97
N VAL A 26 -0.42 -15.66 -22.90
CA VAL A 26 -1.07 -16.84 -22.33
C VAL A 26 -0.70 -17.09 -20.86
N GLN A 27 -0.15 -16.10 -20.15
CA GLN A 27 0.35 -16.32 -18.78
C GLN A 27 -0.77 -16.68 -17.80
N GLU A 28 -1.91 -16.00 -17.88
CA GLU A 28 -3.05 -16.32 -17.01
C GLU A 28 -3.66 -17.68 -17.34
N GLU A 29 -3.73 -18.05 -18.62
CA GLU A 29 -4.18 -19.37 -19.04
C GLU A 29 -3.28 -20.46 -18.47
N LEU A 30 -1.96 -20.28 -18.53
CA LEU A 30 -1.00 -21.19 -17.93
C LEU A 30 -1.25 -21.37 -16.42
N LEU A 31 -1.48 -20.26 -15.69
CA LEU A 31 -1.78 -20.34 -14.26
C LEU A 31 -3.10 -21.09 -13.99
N LYS A 32 -4.12 -20.88 -14.82
CA LYS A 32 -5.39 -21.61 -14.74
C LYS A 32 -5.21 -23.10 -14.96
N GLU A 33 -4.39 -23.52 -15.92
CA GLU A 33 -4.09 -24.94 -16.16
C GLU A 33 -3.28 -25.55 -15.00
N ILE A 34 -2.29 -24.82 -14.46
CA ILE A 34 -1.53 -25.28 -13.28
C ILE A 34 -2.47 -25.47 -12.08
N LYS A 35 -3.40 -24.54 -11.84
CA LYS A 35 -4.35 -24.63 -10.70
C LYS A 35 -5.22 -25.90 -10.77
N LYS A 36 -5.58 -26.37 -11.97
CA LYS A 36 -6.34 -27.62 -12.15
C LYS A 36 -5.64 -28.86 -11.60
N THR A 37 -4.32 -28.81 -11.39
CA THR A 37 -3.57 -29.92 -10.78
C THR A 37 -3.89 -30.14 -9.31
N GLY A 38 -4.57 -29.18 -8.66
CA GLY A 38 -4.92 -29.21 -7.24
C GLY A 38 -3.73 -29.02 -6.28
N LYS A 39 -2.53 -28.72 -6.81
CA LYS A 39 -1.35 -28.44 -5.97
C LYS A 39 -1.30 -26.98 -5.53
N PRO A 40 -0.69 -26.68 -4.37
CA PRO A 40 -0.43 -25.31 -3.96
C PRO A 40 0.34 -24.54 -5.05
N MET A 41 -0.11 -23.31 -5.34
CA MET A 41 0.44 -22.50 -6.41
C MET A 41 0.99 -21.18 -5.83
N ILE A 42 2.29 -20.97 -5.96
CA ILE A 42 2.97 -19.71 -5.63
C ILE A 42 3.25 -18.98 -6.94
N VAL A 43 2.75 -17.75 -7.06
CA VAL A 43 2.99 -16.90 -8.22
C VAL A 43 4.07 -15.88 -7.90
N VAL A 44 5.14 -15.86 -8.68
CA VAL A 44 6.22 -14.87 -8.60
C VAL A 44 6.07 -13.91 -9.78
N LEU A 45 5.73 -12.66 -9.48
CA LEU A 45 5.60 -11.61 -10.47
C LEU A 45 6.93 -10.85 -10.60
N ILE A 46 7.50 -10.89 -11.81
CA ILE A 46 8.67 -10.09 -12.20
C ILE A 46 8.20 -9.08 -13.24
N ALA A 47 8.00 -7.84 -12.83
CA ALA A 47 7.46 -6.79 -13.70
C ALA A 47 7.96 -5.42 -13.25
N GLY A 48 8.03 -4.45 -14.17
CA GLY A 48 8.41 -3.07 -13.89
C GLY A 48 7.22 -2.17 -13.52
N LYS A 49 6.00 -2.72 -13.53
CA LYS A 49 4.76 -2.00 -13.22
C LYS A 49 3.77 -2.90 -12.48
N PRO A 50 2.81 -2.34 -11.74
CA PRO A 50 1.71 -3.11 -11.18
C PRO A 50 0.83 -3.65 -12.32
N LEU A 51 0.46 -4.93 -12.23
CA LEU A 51 -0.43 -5.58 -13.19
C LEU A 51 -1.78 -5.89 -12.52
N ALA A 52 -2.85 -5.84 -13.31
CA ALA A 52 -4.18 -6.24 -12.90
C ALA A 52 -4.28 -7.77 -12.93
N MET A 53 -4.39 -8.38 -11.77
CA MET A 53 -4.36 -9.84 -11.62
C MET A 53 -5.45 -10.35 -10.67
N PRO A 54 -6.74 -10.01 -10.88
CA PRO A 54 -7.81 -10.39 -9.96
C PRO A 54 -7.91 -11.91 -9.81
N TRP A 55 -7.82 -12.66 -10.91
CA TRP A 55 -7.86 -14.11 -10.87
C TRP A 55 -6.70 -14.69 -10.03
N VAL A 56 -5.49 -14.13 -10.15
CA VAL A 56 -4.33 -14.58 -9.36
C VAL A 56 -4.54 -14.31 -7.87
N LYS A 57 -5.08 -13.16 -7.50
CA LYS A 57 -5.40 -12.84 -6.09
C LYS A 57 -6.36 -13.83 -5.46
N GLU A 58 -7.33 -14.31 -6.23
CA GLU A 58 -8.36 -15.23 -5.74
C GLU A 58 -7.91 -16.71 -5.71
N ASN A 59 -6.99 -17.09 -6.60
CA ASN A 59 -6.68 -18.50 -6.85
C ASN A 59 -5.26 -18.92 -6.46
N ALA A 60 -4.30 -18.00 -6.34
CA ALA A 60 -2.95 -18.32 -5.89
C ALA A 60 -2.92 -18.47 -4.35
N ASP A 61 -2.16 -19.48 -3.88
CA ASP A 61 -1.95 -19.67 -2.43
C ASP A 61 -0.97 -18.65 -1.85
N ALA A 62 -0.06 -18.13 -2.69
CA ALA A 62 0.81 -17.00 -2.37
C ALA A 62 1.20 -16.23 -3.64
N VAL A 63 1.42 -14.92 -3.48
CA VAL A 63 1.94 -14.04 -4.53
C VAL A 63 3.15 -13.30 -4.01
N LEU A 64 4.25 -13.34 -4.76
CA LEU A 64 5.47 -12.61 -4.48
C LEU A 64 5.72 -11.62 -5.62
N VAL A 65 5.79 -10.34 -5.30
CA VAL A 65 6.20 -9.28 -6.24
C VAL A 65 7.68 -9.00 -6.07
N GLN A 66 8.46 -9.35 -7.07
CA GLN A 66 9.92 -9.27 -7.02
C GLN A 66 10.47 -8.02 -7.70
N TRP A 67 9.69 -7.35 -8.54
CA TRP A 67 10.15 -6.26 -9.41
C TRP A 67 11.37 -6.68 -10.25
N TYR A 68 12.31 -5.78 -10.51
CA TYR A 68 13.58 -6.04 -11.15
C TYR A 68 14.69 -5.96 -10.10
N ALA A 69 14.87 -7.04 -9.35
CA ALA A 69 15.69 -7.07 -8.15
C ALA A 69 17.20 -7.21 -8.40
N GLY A 70 17.65 -7.17 -9.66
CA GLY A 70 19.08 -7.20 -10.02
C GLY A 70 19.70 -8.60 -9.96
N GLU A 71 21.04 -8.65 -9.88
CA GLU A 71 21.84 -9.86 -10.03
C GLU A 71 21.50 -10.96 -9.02
N GLN A 72 21.25 -10.58 -7.76
CA GLN A 72 20.99 -11.50 -6.65
C GLN A 72 19.52 -11.94 -6.55
N GLN A 73 18.69 -11.62 -7.52
CA GLN A 73 17.25 -11.90 -7.47
C GLN A 73 16.90 -13.38 -7.29
N GLY A 74 17.67 -14.29 -7.92
CA GLY A 74 17.42 -15.73 -7.82
C GLY A 74 17.74 -16.29 -6.43
N CYS A 75 18.87 -15.88 -5.85
CA CYS A 75 19.26 -16.26 -4.49
C CYS A 75 18.26 -15.74 -3.44
N THR A 76 17.88 -14.46 -3.54
CA THR A 76 16.90 -13.84 -2.65
C THR A 76 15.54 -14.53 -2.74
N LEU A 77 15.08 -14.83 -3.95
CA LEU A 77 13.82 -15.54 -4.17
C LEU A 77 13.85 -16.93 -3.52
N ALA A 78 14.93 -17.69 -3.74
CA ALA A 78 15.09 -19.01 -3.14
C ALA A 78 15.08 -18.96 -1.61
N ASP A 79 15.77 -17.99 -1.00
CA ASP A 79 15.83 -17.84 0.45
C ASP A 79 14.47 -17.46 1.05
N ILE A 80 13.67 -16.66 0.35
CA ILE A 80 12.29 -16.34 0.75
C ILE A 80 11.42 -17.60 0.63
N LEU A 81 11.40 -18.27 -0.53
CA LEU A 81 10.54 -19.45 -0.77
C LEU A 81 10.86 -20.62 0.17
N LEU A 82 12.14 -20.78 0.54
CA LEU A 82 12.58 -21.79 1.50
C LEU A 82 12.43 -21.35 2.97
N GLY A 83 11.95 -20.14 3.20
CA GLY A 83 11.74 -19.60 4.55
C GLY A 83 13.00 -19.30 5.33
N LYS A 84 14.17 -19.20 4.67
CA LYS A 84 15.42 -18.75 5.30
C LYS A 84 15.39 -17.26 5.62
N VAL A 85 14.71 -16.48 4.79
CA VAL A 85 14.47 -15.04 4.97
C VAL A 85 12.98 -14.79 5.09
N ASN A 86 12.57 -14.08 6.11
CA ASN A 86 11.19 -13.61 6.26
C ASN A 86 11.00 -12.33 5.44
N PRO A 87 10.07 -12.31 4.45
CA PRO A 87 9.83 -11.12 3.65
C PRO A 87 9.32 -9.96 4.52
N SER A 88 9.75 -8.75 4.20
CA SER A 88 9.37 -7.53 4.92
C SER A 88 9.21 -6.33 3.99
N GLY A 89 9.09 -6.58 2.68
CA GLY A 89 8.79 -5.55 1.70
C GLY A 89 7.33 -5.12 1.78
N LYS A 90 7.07 -3.84 1.56
CA LYS A 90 5.74 -3.28 1.39
C LYS A 90 5.60 -2.72 -0.02
N LEU A 91 4.40 -2.81 -0.60
CA LEU A 91 4.13 -2.22 -1.91
C LEU A 91 4.25 -0.69 -1.82
N ASN A 92 5.04 -0.12 -2.71
CA ASN A 92 5.20 1.33 -2.87
C ASN A 92 4.26 1.91 -3.95
N VAL A 93 3.35 1.12 -4.45
CA VAL A 93 2.31 1.48 -5.41
C VAL A 93 1.12 0.54 -5.21
N SER A 94 -0.10 1.04 -5.40
CA SER A 94 -1.30 0.19 -5.42
C SER A 94 -1.34 -0.65 -6.69
N PHE A 95 -1.88 -1.86 -6.61
CA PHE A 95 -2.14 -2.73 -7.77
C PHE A 95 -3.60 -2.58 -8.20
N PRO A 96 -3.89 -2.19 -9.45
CA PRO A 96 -5.25 -2.01 -9.93
C PRO A 96 -5.95 -3.37 -10.14
N ARG A 97 -7.29 -3.35 -10.12
CA ARG A 97 -8.11 -4.51 -10.47
C ARG A 97 -8.21 -4.73 -11.97
N SER A 98 -8.21 -3.64 -12.71
CA SER A 98 -8.29 -3.62 -14.17
C SER A 98 -7.58 -2.38 -14.70
N THR A 99 -7.39 -2.29 -16.01
CA THR A 99 -6.90 -1.07 -16.65
C THR A 99 -7.83 0.13 -16.39
N GLY A 100 -9.13 -0.10 -16.35
CA GLY A 100 -10.14 0.93 -16.06
C GLY A 100 -10.13 1.43 -14.60
N ASN A 101 -9.51 0.68 -13.68
CA ASN A 101 -9.35 1.10 -12.27
C ASN A 101 -8.15 2.06 -12.07
N THR A 102 -7.53 2.55 -13.13
CA THR A 102 -6.41 3.49 -13.04
C THR A 102 -6.84 4.93 -13.32
N PRO A 103 -6.25 5.89 -12.60
CA PRO A 103 -5.27 5.78 -11.53
C PRO A 103 -5.87 5.33 -10.19
N CYS A 104 -5.21 4.41 -9.46
CA CYS A 104 -5.65 3.90 -8.17
C CYS A 104 -4.72 4.36 -7.04
N PHE A 105 -4.67 5.66 -6.81
CA PHE A 105 -3.82 6.25 -5.79
C PHE A 105 -4.40 6.06 -4.39
N TYR A 106 -3.58 5.66 -3.40
CA TYR A 106 -3.99 5.57 -2.00
C TYR A 106 -4.33 6.93 -1.39
N ASN A 107 -3.80 8.01 -1.97
CA ASN A 107 -3.95 9.39 -1.56
C ASN A 107 -4.83 10.19 -2.54
N HIS A 108 -5.89 9.58 -3.05
CA HIS A 108 -6.87 10.27 -3.90
C HIS A 108 -7.60 11.37 -3.12
N PHE A 109 -8.21 12.28 -3.84
CA PHE A 109 -9.02 13.33 -3.22
C PHE A 109 -10.36 12.77 -2.76
N VAL A 110 -10.95 13.44 -1.75
CA VAL A 110 -12.33 13.16 -1.30
C VAL A 110 -13.30 13.33 -2.47
N THR A 111 -14.20 12.39 -2.63
CA THR A 111 -15.30 12.46 -3.60
C THR A 111 -16.62 12.56 -2.87
N ASP A 112 -17.65 13.06 -3.55
CA ASP A 112 -19.02 13.21 -3.03
C ASP A 112 -19.75 11.88 -2.83
N ARG A 113 -19.12 10.74 -3.12
CA ARG A 113 -19.71 9.39 -3.10
C ARG A 113 -18.92 8.35 -2.33
N GLU A 114 -18.07 8.77 -1.40
CA GLU A 114 -17.22 7.86 -0.62
C GLU A 114 -17.99 6.76 0.11
N GLU A 115 -19.21 7.04 0.57
CA GLU A 115 -20.02 6.08 1.33
C GLU A 115 -20.48 4.85 0.51
N SER A 116 -20.36 4.90 -0.82
CA SER A 116 -20.80 3.81 -1.72
C SER A 116 -19.65 3.02 -2.36
N PHE A 117 -18.39 3.28 -1.98
CA PHE A 117 -17.23 2.67 -2.63
C PHE A 117 -17.02 1.19 -2.33
N ASP A 118 -17.60 0.64 -1.30
CA ASP A 118 -17.41 -0.74 -0.89
C ASP A 118 -18.21 -1.75 -1.73
N GLN A 119 -19.19 -1.29 -2.52
CA GLN A 119 -20.07 -2.14 -3.34
C GLN A 119 -19.92 -1.83 -4.84
N PRO A 120 -19.79 -2.85 -5.70
CA PRO A 120 -19.83 -2.65 -7.14
C PRO A 120 -21.21 -2.14 -7.57
N GLY A 121 -21.23 -1.26 -8.56
CA GLY A 121 -22.46 -0.90 -9.25
C GLY A 121 -22.96 -2.03 -10.15
N THR A 122 -24.25 -2.00 -10.48
CA THR A 122 -24.86 -2.83 -11.54
C THR A 122 -25.47 -1.93 -12.60
N PRO A 123 -25.83 -2.44 -13.80
CA PRO A 123 -26.55 -1.64 -14.79
C PRO A 123 -27.85 -1.03 -14.26
N GLU A 124 -28.54 -1.75 -13.35
CA GLU A 124 -29.81 -1.32 -12.72
C GLU A 124 -29.56 -0.33 -11.57
N GLU A 125 -28.42 -0.46 -10.87
CA GLU A 125 -28.03 0.37 -9.74
C GLU A 125 -26.55 0.77 -9.85
N PRO A 126 -26.22 1.83 -10.62
CA PRO A 126 -24.84 2.17 -10.97
C PRO A 126 -23.95 2.61 -9.80
N LYS A 127 -24.48 2.95 -8.64
CA LYS A 127 -23.76 3.46 -7.43
C LYS A 127 -22.87 4.69 -7.66
N GLY A 128 -22.72 5.13 -8.91
CA GLY A 128 -21.89 6.29 -9.28
C GLY A 128 -20.40 6.02 -9.43
N HIS A 129 -19.99 4.75 -9.49
CA HIS A 129 -18.63 4.29 -9.76
C HIS A 129 -18.62 3.07 -10.70
N TYR A 130 -17.65 2.18 -10.58
CA TYR A 130 -17.54 1.05 -11.52
C TYR A 130 -18.73 0.09 -11.48
N ILE A 131 -19.19 -0.31 -12.66
CA ILE A 131 -20.18 -1.38 -12.82
C ILE A 131 -19.41 -2.72 -12.87
N PHE A 132 -19.87 -3.70 -12.10
CA PHE A 132 -19.30 -5.04 -11.96
C PHE A 132 -17.93 -5.12 -11.28
N ASP A 133 -17.37 -4.02 -10.82
CA ASP A 133 -16.09 -4.01 -10.10
C ASP A 133 -16.11 -2.98 -8.96
N LYS A 134 -15.17 -3.08 -8.07
CA LYS A 134 -14.96 -2.17 -6.93
C LYS A 134 -13.92 -1.11 -7.30
N PRO A 135 -14.04 0.11 -6.73
CA PRO A 135 -13.05 1.15 -6.95
C PRO A 135 -11.73 0.90 -6.21
N GLU A 136 -11.75 0.12 -5.11
CA GLU A 136 -10.53 -0.15 -4.35
C GLU A 136 -9.51 -0.94 -5.17
N PRO A 137 -8.21 -0.67 -4.98
CA PRO A 137 -7.15 -1.44 -5.59
C PRO A 137 -7.21 -2.95 -5.27
N LEU A 138 -6.58 -3.74 -6.10
CA LEU A 138 -6.42 -5.17 -5.84
C LEU A 138 -5.55 -5.40 -4.60
N TRP A 139 -4.44 -4.68 -4.49
CA TRP A 139 -3.61 -4.55 -3.29
C TRP A 139 -3.26 -3.09 -3.09
N ASN A 140 -3.44 -2.61 -1.89
CA ASN A 140 -3.23 -1.21 -1.55
C ASN A 140 -1.74 -0.86 -1.35
N PHE A 141 -1.43 0.42 -1.46
CA PHE A 141 -0.13 0.96 -1.08
C PHE A 141 0.22 0.57 0.37
N GLY A 142 1.46 0.20 0.61
CA GLY A 142 1.93 -0.24 1.92
C GLY A 142 1.62 -1.70 2.25
N HIS A 143 0.81 -2.40 1.42
CA HIS A 143 0.50 -3.82 1.65
C HIS A 143 1.75 -4.70 1.60
N GLY A 144 1.82 -5.67 2.49
CA GLY A 144 2.86 -6.72 2.48
C GLY A 144 2.66 -7.69 3.64
N LYS A 145 2.88 -8.97 3.36
CA LYS A 145 2.76 -10.06 4.32
C LYS A 145 4.13 -10.47 4.88
N SER A 146 4.11 -11.10 6.05
CA SER A 146 5.26 -11.67 6.73
C SER A 146 4.98 -13.13 7.07
N TYR A 147 6.02 -13.92 7.35
CA TYR A 147 5.87 -15.29 7.89
C TYR A 147 5.62 -15.28 9.41
N THR A 148 5.48 -14.10 10.01
CA THR A 148 5.07 -13.91 11.39
C THR A 148 3.92 -12.91 11.45
N THR A 149 3.34 -12.73 12.64
CA THR A 149 2.22 -11.81 12.88
C THR A 149 2.64 -10.71 13.85
N PHE A 150 2.09 -9.52 13.65
CA PHE A 150 2.37 -8.36 14.50
C PHE A 150 1.06 -7.77 15.02
N ASP A 151 1.03 -7.48 16.32
CA ASP A 151 -0.04 -6.72 16.96
C ASP A 151 0.44 -5.31 17.28
N TYR A 152 -0.36 -4.34 16.90
CA TYR A 152 -0.21 -2.94 17.28
C TYR A 152 -0.90 -2.75 18.63
N VAL A 153 -0.10 -2.67 19.70
CA VAL A 153 -0.62 -2.79 21.10
C VAL A 153 -1.07 -1.46 21.64
N ASP A 154 -0.29 -0.39 21.37
CA ASP A 154 -0.55 0.94 21.89
C ASP A 154 -0.01 2.02 20.97
N CYS A 155 -0.61 3.22 21.06
CA CYS A 155 -0.18 4.41 20.32
C CYS A 155 -0.37 5.65 21.19
N ALA A 156 0.70 6.41 21.39
CA ALA A 156 0.71 7.68 22.12
C ALA A 156 1.24 8.82 21.27
N LEU A 157 0.68 10.01 21.46
CA LEU A 157 1.17 11.27 20.87
C LEU A 157 1.86 12.09 21.95
N SER A 158 2.92 12.82 21.58
CA SER A 158 3.61 13.75 22.51
C SER A 158 2.72 14.92 22.91
N ASP A 159 1.88 15.39 22.00
CA ASP A 159 0.91 16.46 22.24
C ASP A 159 -0.27 16.32 21.26
N THR A 160 -1.37 16.99 21.56
CA THR A 160 -2.55 17.09 20.69
C THR A 160 -2.86 18.50 20.25
N LEU A 161 -2.17 19.51 20.80
CA LEU A 161 -2.31 20.92 20.43
C LEU A 161 -0.93 21.44 20.02
N LEU A 162 -0.78 21.84 18.77
CA LEU A 162 0.50 22.11 18.14
C LEU A 162 0.45 23.42 17.33
N VAL A 163 1.63 23.96 17.03
CA VAL A 163 1.81 25.05 16.07
C VAL A 163 2.75 24.64 14.95
N ALA A 164 2.78 25.41 13.86
CA ALA A 164 3.53 25.06 12.65
C ALA A 164 5.03 24.81 12.87
N SER A 165 5.64 25.37 13.92
CA SER A 165 7.06 25.18 14.26
C SER A 165 7.35 23.91 15.07
N ASP A 166 6.33 23.19 15.53
CA ASP A 166 6.47 22.03 16.38
C ASP A 166 6.81 20.76 15.61
N THR A 167 7.23 19.75 16.35
CA THR A 167 7.39 18.39 15.84
C THR A 167 6.58 17.42 16.71
N LEU A 168 5.60 16.80 16.12
CA LEU A 168 4.84 15.73 16.77
C LEU A 168 5.69 14.46 16.83
N LYS A 169 5.79 13.86 18.02
CA LYS A 169 6.31 12.49 18.20
C LYS A 169 5.17 11.53 18.43
N VAL A 170 5.19 10.43 17.68
CA VAL A 170 4.20 9.36 17.76
C VAL A 170 4.91 8.09 18.18
N SER A 171 4.60 7.59 19.37
CA SER A 171 5.16 6.35 19.91
C SER A 171 4.18 5.22 19.68
N VAL A 172 4.62 4.14 19.02
CA VAL A 172 3.80 2.97 18.70
C VAL A 172 4.45 1.72 19.25
N THR A 173 3.72 0.96 20.07
CA THR A 173 4.19 -0.32 20.59
C THR A 173 3.71 -1.45 19.70
N ILE A 174 4.65 -2.20 19.09
CA ILE A 174 4.39 -3.34 18.23
C ILE A 174 4.91 -4.61 18.91
N LYS A 175 4.10 -5.68 18.92
CA LYS A 175 4.47 -7.00 19.43
C LYS A 175 4.49 -8.02 18.30
N ASN A 176 5.54 -8.82 18.24
CA ASN A 176 5.56 -10.00 17.37
C ASN A 176 4.84 -11.16 18.10
N THR A 177 3.66 -11.52 17.61
CA THR A 177 2.81 -12.58 18.17
C THR A 177 3.00 -13.93 17.48
N GLY A 178 3.82 -13.98 16.44
CA GLY A 178 4.13 -15.21 15.71
C GLY A 178 5.36 -15.95 16.28
N ARG A 179 5.92 -16.84 15.46
CA ARG A 179 6.97 -17.78 15.89
C ARG A 179 8.31 -17.56 15.21
N ARG A 180 8.46 -16.51 14.41
CA ARG A 180 9.68 -16.19 13.66
C ARG A 180 10.07 -14.74 13.88
N ASP A 181 11.36 -14.45 13.80
CA ASP A 181 11.84 -13.09 13.67
C ASP A 181 11.19 -12.45 12.46
N GLY A 182 10.74 -11.21 12.61
CA GLY A 182 10.13 -10.47 11.52
C GLY A 182 10.40 -8.99 11.59
N LYS A 183 10.42 -8.36 10.42
CA LYS A 183 10.49 -6.90 10.33
C LYS A 183 9.11 -6.37 9.96
N GLU A 184 8.60 -5.44 10.77
CA GLU A 184 7.39 -4.68 10.45
C GLU A 184 7.75 -3.27 9.99
N VAL A 185 6.91 -2.71 9.11
CA VAL A 185 7.02 -1.31 8.67
C VAL A 185 5.82 -0.56 9.23
N VAL A 186 6.06 0.18 10.30
CA VAL A 186 5.06 1.08 10.90
C VAL A 186 4.94 2.31 10.01
N GLN A 187 3.72 2.63 9.60
CA GLN A 187 3.42 3.72 8.67
C GLN A 187 2.53 4.76 9.36
N LEU A 188 2.91 6.03 9.24
CA LEU A 188 2.16 7.17 9.75
C LEU A 188 1.57 7.93 8.57
N TYR A 189 0.26 7.99 8.52
CA TYR A 189 -0.49 8.79 7.57
C TYR A 189 -1.17 9.96 8.27
N VAL A 190 -1.39 11.02 7.52
CA VAL A 190 -2.11 12.20 7.99
C VAL A 190 -3.24 12.52 7.04
N ARG A 191 -4.40 12.83 7.60
CA ARG A 191 -5.56 13.40 6.90
C ARG A 191 -5.84 14.79 7.47
N ASP A 192 -5.86 15.78 6.62
CA ASP A 192 -6.45 17.08 6.92
C ASP A 192 -7.97 16.95 6.87
N LYS A 193 -8.66 17.26 7.97
CA LYS A 193 -10.12 17.07 8.03
C LYS A 193 -10.89 18.15 7.29
N VAL A 194 -10.39 19.40 7.33
CA VAL A 194 -11.03 20.56 6.70
C VAL A 194 -9.95 21.53 6.25
N SER A 195 -9.82 21.71 4.96
CA SER A 195 -8.87 22.66 4.37
C SER A 195 -9.54 23.61 3.37
N THR A 196 -8.90 24.74 3.09
CA THR A 196 -9.39 25.74 2.16
C THR A 196 -9.28 25.33 0.69
N VAL A 197 -8.51 24.29 0.40
CA VAL A 197 -8.34 23.67 -0.92
C VAL A 197 -8.54 22.16 -0.81
N ALA A 198 -8.77 21.50 -1.93
CA ALA A 198 -8.89 20.05 -1.93
C ALA A 198 -7.58 19.37 -1.50
N THR A 199 -7.63 18.52 -0.49
CA THR A 199 -6.50 17.72 0.02
C THR A 199 -6.78 16.23 -0.12
N PRO A 200 -5.73 15.39 -0.22
CA PRO A 200 -5.89 13.94 -0.27
C PRO A 200 -6.54 13.38 1.00
N ILE A 201 -7.27 12.26 0.85
CA ILE A 201 -7.90 11.57 1.99
C ILE A 201 -6.89 11.12 3.06
N GLN A 202 -5.65 10.90 2.67
CA GLN A 202 -4.52 10.59 3.56
C GLN A 202 -3.20 10.75 2.82
N GLN A 203 -2.13 11.01 3.55
CA GLN A 203 -0.77 11.10 3.01
C GLN A 203 0.20 10.38 3.95
N LEU A 204 1.07 9.51 3.42
CA LEU A 204 2.17 8.93 4.19
C LEU A 204 3.18 10.04 4.51
N LYS A 205 3.41 10.32 5.79
CA LYS A 205 4.35 11.35 6.26
C LYS A 205 5.59 10.78 6.94
N ALA A 206 5.47 9.60 7.57
CA ALA A 206 6.62 8.93 8.16
C ALA A 206 6.46 7.41 8.13
N PHE A 207 7.56 6.68 8.15
CA PHE A 207 7.56 5.23 8.34
C PHE A 207 8.88 4.77 8.97
N GLN A 208 8.82 3.64 9.67
CA GLN A 208 10.02 3.00 10.20
C GLN A 208 9.91 1.48 10.13
N LYS A 209 10.99 0.84 9.68
CA LYS A 209 11.10 -0.62 9.67
C LYS A 209 11.88 -1.10 10.88
N VAL A 210 11.30 -1.99 11.67
CA VAL A 210 11.88 -2.52 12.89
C VAL A 210 11.88 -4.05 12.90
N LEU A 211 12.95 -4.66 13.45
CA LEU A 211 13.05 -6.10 13.65
C LEU A 211 12.53 -6.44 15.05
N ILE A 212 11.58 -7.37 15.14
CA ILE A 212 11.01 -7.81 16.41
C ILE A 212 11.07 -9.33 16.48
N LYS A 213 11.65 -9.88 17.54
CA LYS A 213 11.74 -11.33 17.76
C LYS A 213 10.41 -11.88 18.29
N PRO A 214 10.17 -13.20 18.16
CA PRO A 214 8.97 -13.83 18.68
C PRO A 214 8.69 -13.52 20.14
N GLY A 215 7.48 -13.07 20.44
CA GLY A 215 7.04 -12.71 21.80
C GLY A 215 7.53 -11.35 22.30
N GLU A 216 8.54 -10.74 21.65
CA GLU A 216 9.04 -9.42 22.04
C GLU A 216 8.11 -8.29 21.57
N SER A 217 8.16 -7.18 22.29
CA SER A 217 7.52 -5.91 21.91
C SER A 217 8.59 -4.86 21.73
N GLN A 218 8.37 -3.95 20.78
CA GLN A 218 9.24 -2.81 20.54
C GLN A 218 8.41 -1.53 20.43
N CYS A 219 8.86 -0.47 21.09
CA CYS A 219 8.33 0.86 20.89
C CYS A 219 9.07 1.52 19.71
N VAL A 220 8.30 2.00 18.76
CA VAL A 220 8.75 2.72 17.55
C VAL A 220 8.34 4.16 17.70
N GLU A 221 9.28 5.10 17.59
CA GLU A 221 9.01 6.53 17.61
C GLU A 221 9.11 7.08 16.18
N LEU A 222 8.02 7.69 15.70
CA LEU A 222 7.93 8.41 14.45
C LEU A 222 7.88 9.91 14.74
N SER A 223 8.64 10.70 14.00
CA SER A 223 8.65 12.16 14.12
C SER A 223 8.01 12.79 12.90
N LEU A 224 7.11 13.75 13.13
CA LEU A 224 6.42 14.52 12.11
C LEU A 224 6.58 16.01 12.40
N PRO A 225 7.49 16.73 11.71
CA PRO A 225 7.50 18.18 11.72
C PRO A 225 6.16 18.71 11.20
N ILE A 226 5.50 19.56 11.97
CA ILE A 226 4.18 20.09 11.58
C ILE A 226 4.28 20.93 10.28
N ALA A 227 5.40 21.56 10.02
CA ALA A 227 5.67 22.26 8.77
C ALA A 227 5.51 21.36 7.51
N GLU A 228 5.67 20.03 7.62
CA GLU A 228 5.44 19.10 6.49
C GLU A 228 3.94 18.91 6.14
N LEU A 229 3.04 19.49 6.92
CA LEU A 229 1.60 19.53 6.64
C LEU A 229 1.19 20.74 5.82
N ALA A 230 2.15 21.59 5.43
CA ALA A 230 1.89 22.75 4.59
C ALA A 230 1.24 22.35 3.25
N LEU A 231 0.36 23.21 2.79
CA LEU A 231 -0.29 23.15 1.48
C LEU A 231 -0.14 24.51 0.77
N TYR A 232 -0.38 24.52 -0.54
CA TYR A 232 -0.50 25.77 -1.29
C TYR A 232 -1.97 26.19 -1.32
N ASN A 233 -2.27 27.34 -0.71
CA ASN A 233 -3.61 27.90 -0.69
C ASN A 233 -4.01 28.52 -2.06
N ALA A 234 -5.23 29.05 -2.17
CA ALA A 234 -5.73 29.67 -3.41
C ALA A 234 -4.92 30.89 -3.87
N LYS A 235 -4.07 31.49 -3.00
CA LYS A 235 -3.16 32.58 -3.33
C LYS A 235 -1.75 32.11 -3.71
N MET A 236 -1.52 30.78 -3.78
CA MET A 236 -0.21 30.16 -4.02
C MET A 236 0.82 30.44 -2.91
N GLU A 237 0.34 30.66 -1.69
CA GLU A 237 1.18 30.77 -0.50
C GLU A 237 1.30 29.38 0.14
N GLU A 238 2.51 28.98 0.54
CA GLU A 238 2.75 27.76 1.28
C GLU A 238 2.45 27.99 2.77
N VAL A 239 1.42 27.34 3.28
CA VAL A 239 0.92 27.56 4.63
C VAL A 239 0.55 26.24 5.30
N VAL A 240 0.74 26.17 6.62
CA VAL A 240 0.07 25.18 7.47
C VAL A 240 -1.22 25.82 7.96
N GLU A 241 -2.35 25.32 7.51
CA GLU A 241 -3.65 25.84 7.93
C GLU A 241 -3.98 25.39 9.36
N PRO A 242 -4.56 26.28 10.19
CA PRO A 242 -5.07 25.89 11.50
C PRO A 242 -6.28 24.98 11.33
N GLY A 243 -6.41 23.96 12.20
CA GLY A 243 -7.50 23.01 12.12
C GLY A 243 -7.17 21.64 12.70
N ASP A 244 -8.10 20.71 12.53
CA ASP A 244 -7.96 19.34 13.00
C ASP A 244 -7.38 18.43 11.94
N PHE A 245 -6.34 17.69 12.34
CA PHE A 245 -5.70 16.65 11.53
C PHE A 245 -5.88 15.28 12.17
N GLU A 246 -6.20 14.26 11.38
CA GLU A 246 -6.24 12.89 11.83
C GLU A 246 -4.89 12.22 11.57
N ILE A 247 -4.23 11.79 12.64
CA ILE A 247 -3.02 10.97 12.62
C ILE A 247 -3.46 9.52 12.57
N GLN A 248 -3.02 8.80 11.56
CA GLN A 248 -3.38 7.40 11.32
C GLN A 248 -2.12 6.55 11.35
N ILE A 249 -2.11 5.50 12.16
CA ILE A 249 -1.00 4.55 12.25
C ILE A 249 -1.46 3.19 11.74
N GLY A 250 -0.70 2.61 10.82
CA GLY A 250 -1.07 1.35 10.23
C GLY A 250 0.09 0.55 9.65
N ALA A 251 -0.25 -0.63 9.12
CA ALA A 251 0.63 -1.53 8.41
C ALA A 251 0.55 -1.36 6.88
N ALA A 252 -0.49 -0.69 6.39
CA ALA A 252 -0.75 -0.31 5.00
C ALA A 252 -1.76 0.85 4.97
N SER A 253 -1.98 1.45 3.79
CA SER A 253 -2.92 2.57 3.62
C SER A 253 -4.39 2.19 3.90
N ASP A 254 -4.72 0.92 3.80
CA ASP A 254 -6.04 0.32 4.11
C ASP A 254 -6.05 -0.49 5.41
N ASP A 255 -4.90 -0.64 6.07
CA ASP A 255 -4.76 -1.38 7.34
C ASP A 255 -4.35 -0.43 8.46
N ILE A 256 -5.26 0.49 8.81
CA ILE A 256 -5.07 1.49 9.87
C ILE A 256 -5.46 0.88 11.21
N ARG A 257 -4.54 0.92 12.17
CA ARG A 257 -4.67 0.32 13.51
C ARG A 257 -5.06 1.34 14.57
N PHE A 258 -4.57 2.57 14.45
CA PHE A 258 -4.90 3.67 15.36
C PHE A 258 -5.23 4.93 14.58
N LYS A 259 -6.21 5.67 15.09
CA LYS A 259 -6.57 7.01 14.66
C LYS A 259 -6.59 7.95 15.85
N LYS A 260 -5.90 9.06 15.77
CA LYS A 260 -5.82 10.11 16.78
C LYS A 260 -6.03 11.46 16.13
N THR A 261 -6.61 12.41 16.81
CA THR A 261 -6.76 13.78 16.30
C THR A 261 -5.76 14.71 17.00
N ILE A 262 -5.14 15.59 16.23
CA ILE A 262 -4.39 16.76 16.71
C ILE A 262 -5.04 18.01 16.18
N THR A 263 -4.88 19.13 16.88
CA THR A 263 -5.33 20.46 16.46
C THR A 263 -4.10 21.35 16.26
N ILE A 264 -4.03 22.03 15.14
CA ILE A 264 -2.99 23.01 14.83
C ILE A 264 -3.60 24.43 14.97
N ASN A 265 -2.87 25.31 15.70
CA ASN A 265 -3.25 26.70 15.95
C ASN A 265 -2.44 27.68 15.10
#